data_e1de1045030ded3f5883be478282cdd3
#
_entry.id   e1de1045030ded3f5883be478282cdd3
#
_cell.length_a   1.000
_cell.length_b   1.000
_cell.length_c   1.000
_cell.angle_alpha   90.00
_cell.angle_beta   90.00
_cell.angle_gamma   90.00
#
_symmetry.space_group_name_H-M   'P 1'
#
loop_
_entity.id
_entity.type
_entity.pdbx_description
1 polymer ?
#
loop_
_entity_poly.entity_id
_entity_poly.type
_entity_poly.pdbx_seq_one_letter_code
_entity_poly.pdbx_strand_id
1 'polypeptide(L)'
;MNIEIDKLTPCLEDVKTGEIVDTSFTLASKQELETLKGWKFKWTSDDLNDCEIFKLIIKGDNRIHGLVAIKDVPQDKAVYVKIAESAPHNMGADKEYKGVGGHLFAIAVLRSMELGYDGFVYMDTKNLRLVSHYAKTLGATFIGHPHPYRMAIDEIAAKQLIEFYNFRRDQ
;
A
#
# COMPACT_ATOMS: atom_id res chain seq x y z
N MET A 1 6.51 0.93 -9.89
CA MET A 1 6.10 0.20 -8.67
C MET A 1 6.28 -1.28 -8.88
N ASN A 2 6.80 -1.98 -7.89
CA ASN A 2 7.15 -3.40 -8.01
C ASN A 2 6.92 -4.20 -6.72
N ILE A 3 6.06 -3.71 -5.81
CA ILE A 3 5.73 -4.44 -4.60
C ILE A 3 4.94 -5.72 -4.94
N GLU A 4 5.26 -6.81 -4.25
CA GLU A 4 4.53 -8.07 -4.38
C GLU A 4 3.39 -8.15 -3.35
N ILE A 5 2.25 -8.70 -3.80
CA ILE A 5 1.12 -9.02 -2.92
C ILE A 5 1.21 -10.51 -2.60
N ASP A 6 1.71 -10.85 -1.43
CA ASP A 6 1.91 -12.23 -1.01
C ASP A 6 0.61 -12.89 -0.52
N LYS A 7 -0.22 -12.15 0.22
CA LYS A 7 -1.50 -12.64 0.74
C LYS A 7 -2.40 -11.47 1.11
N LEU A 8 -3.69 -11.58 0.84
CA LEU A 8 -4.69 -10.69 1.42
C LEU A 8 -5.14 -11.24 2.78
N THR A 9 -4.97 -10.47 3.82
CA THR A 9 -5.27 -10.84 5.20
C THR A 9 -6.06 -9.74 5.90
N PRO A 10 -6.87 -10.05 6.92
CA PRO A 10 -7.61 -9.02 7.68
C PRO A 10 -6.71 -7.98 8.35
N CYS A 11 -5.54 -8.42 8.77
CA CYS A 11 -4.44 -7.63 9.33
C CYS A 11 -3.13 -8.25 8.85
N LEU A 12 -2.03 -8.06 9.54
CA LEU A 12 -0.81 -8.80 9.21
C LEU A 12 -0.83 -10.20 9.83
N GLU A 13 -0.29 -11.17 9.13
CA GLU A 13 -0.13 -12.53 9.60
C GLU A 13 1.32 -12.79 10.01
N ASP A 14 1.54 -13.15 11.27
CA ASP A 14 2.85 -13.60 11.75
C ASP A 14 3.23 -14.91 11.05
N VAL A 15 4.37 -14.92 10.36
CA VAL A 15 4.80 -16.09 9.57
C VAL A 15 5.11 -17.30 10.45
N LYS A 16 5.63 -17.10 11.67
CA LYS A 16 6.02 -18.19 12.58
C LYS A 16 4.82 -18.83 13.27
N THR A 17 3.85 -18.02 13.69
CA THR A 17 2.74 -18.50 14.52
C THR A 17 1.45 -18.68 13.72
N GLY A 18 1.32 -18.04 12.55
CA GLY A 18 0.07 -17.97 11.79
C GLY A 18 -0.98 -17.05 12.43
N GLU A 19 -0.65 -16.37 13.51
CA GLU A 19 -1.56 -15.43 14.17
C GLU A 19 -1.75 -14.17 13.36
N ILE A 20 -2.98 -13.67 13.38
CA ILE A 20 -3.34 -12.38 12.81
C ILE A 20 -3.14 -11.31 13.88
N VAL A 21 -2.32 -10.31 13.57
CA VAL A 21 -2.00 -9.22 14.48
C VAL A 21 -2.65 -7.91 14.03
N ASP A 22 -3.25 -7.20 14.98
CA ASP A 22 -3.95 -5.94 14.70
C ASP A 22 -3.00 -4.89 14.15
N THR A 23 -3.43 -4.24 13.09
CA THR A 23 -2.67 -3.19 12.40
C THR A 23 -3.40 -1.87 12.45
N SER A 24 -2.66 -0.80 12.35
CA SER A 24 -3.15 0.54 12.07
C SER A 24 -2.23 1.26 11.10
N PHE A 25 -2.62 2.43 10.67
CA PHE A 25 -1.79 3.26 9.80
C PHE A 25 -1.95 4.73 10.16
N THR A 26 -0.89 5.49 9.93
CA THR A 26 -0.87 6.94 10.16
C THR A 26 0.19 7.58 9.27
N LEU A 27 0.16 8.89 9.17
CA LEU A 27 1.20 9.62 8.45
C LEU A 27 2.56 9.38 9.09
N ALA A 28 3.56 9.09 8.26
CA ALA A 28 4.95 9.00 8.69
C ALA A 28 5.52 10.42 8.86
N SER A 29 6.26 10.66 9.93
CA SER A 29 6.96 11.92 10.13
C SER A 29 8.25 11.97 9.30
N LYS A 30 8.69 13.17 8.96
CA LYS A 30 9.97 13.36 8.28
C LYS A 30 11.14 12.76 9.08
N GLN A 31 11.12 12.91 10.39
CA GLN A 31 12.14 12.35 11.29
C GLN A 31 12.18 10.82 11.21
N GLU A 32 11.04 10.17 11.20
CA GLU A 32 10.96 8.71 11.05
C GLU A 32 11.55 8.26 9.72
N LEU A 33 11.24 8.97 8.62
CA LEU A 33 11.75 8.63 7.29
C LEU A 33 13.27 8.83 7.18
N GLU A 34 13.84 9.77 7.91
CA GLU A 34 15.29 10.02 7.95
C GLU A 34 16.07 8.89 8.66
N THR A 35 15.40 8.13 9.53
CA THR A 35 16.02 7.03 10.30
C THR A 35 15.97 5.67 9.61
N LEU A 36 15.29 5.56 8.47
CA LEU A 36 15.13 4.28 7.76
C LEU A 36 16.45 3.72 7.26
N LYS A 37 16.63 2.39 7.45
CA LYS A 37 17.82 1.66 7.00
C LYS A 37 17.40 0.40 6.23
N GLY A 38 18.09 0.13 5.12
CA GLY A 38 17.88 -1.09 4.33
C GLY A 38 16.68 -1.03 3.38
N TRP A 39 15.95 0.06 3.32
CA TRP A 39 14.88 0.26 2.36
C TRP A 39 15.45 0.53 0.97
N LYS A 40 14.80 0.02 -0.06
CA LYS A 40 15.28 0.15 -1.45
C LYS A 40 15.04 1.54 -2.00
N PHE A 41 13.90 2.15 -1.67
CA PHE A 41 13.57 3.50 -2.10
C PHE A 41 14.05 4.54 -1.09
N LYS A 42 14.47 5.70 -1.60
CA LYS A 42 14.82 6.84 -0.75
C LYS A 42 13.55 7.60 -0.36
N TRP A 43 12.99 7.28 0.80
CA TRP A 43 11.74 7.85 1.30
C TRP A 43 11.81 9.32 1.68
N THR A 44 13.01 9.90 1.73
CA THR A 44 13.24 11.34 1.90
C THR A 44 13.44 12.09 0.57
N SER A 45 13.21 11.43 -0.57
CA SER A 45 13.34 12.04 -1.89
C SER A 45 12.39 13.21 -2.10
N ASP A 46 12.86 14.26 -2.76
CA ASP A 46 12.04 15.40 -3.15
C ASP A 46 10.91 15.02 -4.14
N ASP A 47 11.05 13.89 -4.83
CA ASP A 47 10.02 13.34 -5.71
C ASP A 47 8.72 13.02 -4.95
N LEU A 48 8.76 12.89 -3.63
CA LEU A 48 7.62 12.62 -2.77
C LEU A 48 7.04 13.86 -2.07
N ASN A 49 7.53 15.06 -2.38
CA ASN A 49 7.10 16.30 -1.71
C ASN A 49 5.60 16.60 -1.90
N ASP A 50 5.01 16.11 -2.98
CA ASP A 50 3.57 16.26 -3.28
C ASP A 50 2.73 15.08 -2.81
N CYS A 51 3.32 14.15 -2.05
CA CYS A 51 2.65 12.94 -1.55
C CYS A 51 2.41 13.00 -0.04
N GLU A 52 1.33 12.38 0.37
CA GLU A 52 1.17 11.91 1.75
C GLU A 52 1.86 10.54 1.87
N ILE A 53 2.67 10.37 2.90
CA ILE A 53 3.35 9.09 3.16
C ILE A 53 2.74 8.46 4.40
N PHE A 54 2.07 7.33 4.23
CA PHE A 54 1.49 6.56 5.31
C PHE A 54 2.39 5.40 5.70
N LYS A 55 2.50 5.15 7.00
CA LYS A 55 3.17 3.98 7.57
C LYS A 55 2.16 2.99 8.08
N LEU A 56 2.41 1.71 7.81
CA LEU A 56 1.70 0.58 8.37
C LEU A 56 2.41 0.13 9.64
N ILE A 57 1.68 0.08 10.73
CA ILE A 57 2.20 -0.29 12.05
C ILE A 57 1.36 -1.39 12.68
N ILE A 58 1.96 -2.14 13.61
CA ILE A 58 1.29 -3.12 14.45
C ILE A 58 1.07 -2.48 15.81
N LYS A 59 -0.11 -2.68 16.39
CA LYS A 59 -0.42 -2.18 17.73
C LYS A 59 0.58 -2.74 18.75
N GLY A 60 1.25 -1.85 19.48
CA GLY A 60 2.27 -2.21 20.48
C GLY A 60 3.67 -2.45 19.91
N ASP A 61 3.87 -2.26 18.61
CA ASP A 61 5.19 -2.32 17.95
C ASP A 61 5.47 -0.94 17.33
N ASN A 62 6.66 -0.39 17.58
CA ASN A 62 7.07 0.92 17.06
C ASN A 62 7.72 0.85 15.68
N ARG A 63 7.92 -0.35 15.14
CA ARG A 63 8.53 -0.51 13.82
C ARG A 63 7.55 -0.17 12.70
N ILE A 64 8.09 0.35 11.61
CA ILE A 64 7.34 0.55 10.38
C ILE A 64 7.38 -0.75 9.58
N HIS A 65 6.20 -1.30 9.25
CA HIS A 65 6.07 -2.57 8.53
C HIS A 65 5.92 -2.39 7.02
N GLY A 66 5.50 -1.24 6.57
CA GLY A 66 5.41 -0.85 5.19
C GLY A 66 5.14 0.64 5.05
N LEU A 67 5.45 1.19 3.88
CA LEU A 67 5.23 2.60 3.54
C LEU A 67 4.54 2.70 2.18
N VAL A 68 3.64 3.67 2.07
CA VAL A 68 2.97 4.01 0.81
C VAL A 68 2.94 5.52 0.63
N ALA A 69 3.38 6.00 -0.52
CA ALA A 69 3.31 7.40 -0.93
C ALA A 69 2.11 7.60 -1.86
N ILE A 70 1.21 8.46 -1.47
CA ILE A 70 -0.08 8.67 -2.09
C ILE A 70 -0.21 10.14 -2.50
N LYS A 71 -0.63 10.37 -3.73
CA LYS A 71 -0.94 11.69 -4.25
C LYS A 71 -2.44 11.82 -4.51
N ASP A 72 -3.05 12.87 -3.96
CA ASP A 72 -4.41 13.27 -4.31
C ASP A 72 -4.41 13.86 -5.72
N VAL A 73 -5.29 13.34 -6.58
CA VAL A 73 -5.45 13.81 -7.97
C VAL A 73 -6.92 14.19 -8.20
N PRO A 74 -7.35 15.38 -7.73
CA PRO A 74 -8.76 15.79 -7.76
C PRO A 74 -9.35 15.83 -9.16
N GLN A 75 -8.57 16.21 -10.18
CA GLN A 75 -9.01 16.27 -11.56
C GLN A 75 -9.41 14.90 -12.14
N ASP A 76 -8.81 13.83 -11.62
CA ASP A 76 -9.13 12.44 -12.00
C ASP A 76 -10.10 11.78 -11.01
N LYS A 77 -10.46 12.47 -9.93
CA LYS A 77 -11.24 11.92 -8.80
C LYS A 77 -10.67 10.59 -8.35
N ALA A 78 -9.37 10.56 -8.13
CA ALA A 78 -8.62 9.37 -7.78
C ALA A 78 -7.42 9.70 -6.91
N VAL A 79 -6.87 8.66 -6.29
CA VAL A 79 -5.59 8.69 -5.60
C VAL A 79 -4.56 7.96 -6.45
N TYR A 80 -3.38 8.54 -6.61
CA TYR A 80 -2.25 7.91 -7.28
C TYR A 80 -1.30 7.34 -6.26
N VAL A 81 -1.05 6.03 -6.33
CA VAL A 81 -0.02 5.36 -5.52
C VAL A 81 1.31 5.47 -6.28
N LYS A 82 2.17 6.36 -5.80
CA LYS A 82 3.44 6.62 -6.44
C LYS A 82 4.48 5.56 -6.12
N ILE A 83 4.62 5.21 -4.83
CA ILE A 83 5.52 4.17 -4.33
C ILE A 83 4.83 3.41 -3.20
N ALA A 84 5.05 2.11 -3.16
CA ALA A 84 4.72 1.26 -2.03
C ALA A 84 5.87 0.29 -1.79
N GLU A 85 6.28 0.12 -0.55
CA GLU A 85 7.39 -0.75 -0.18
C GLU A 85 7.13 -1.43 1.15
N SER A 86 7.39 -2.75 1.22
CA SER A 86 7.42 -3.48 2.48
C SER A 86 8.74 -3.23 3.19
N ALA A 87 8.70 -3.17 4.52
CA ALA A 87 9.92 -3.07 5.33
C ALA A 87 10.88 -4.23 5.01
N PRO A 88 12.20 -4.02 5.14
CA PRO A 88 13.18 -5.08 4.88
C PRO A 88 12.91 -6.38 5.64
N HIS A 89 12.47 -6.31 6.91
CA HIS A 89 12.15 -7.48 7.72
C HIS A 89 10.88 -8.24 7.28
N ASN A 90 10.10 -7.66 6.35
CA ASN A 90 8.91 -8.29 5.77
C ASN A 90 9.12 -8.70 4.31
N MET A 91 10.36 -8.87 3.89
CA MET A 91 10.71 -9.28 2.54
C MET A 91 11.54 -10.57 2.53
N GLY A 92 11.46 -11.30 1.41
CA GLY A 92 12.26 -12.48 1.18
C GLY A 92 11.76 -13.73 1.92
N ALA A 93 12.65 -14.74 2.00
CA ALA A 93 12.32 -16.04 2.60
C ALA A 93 12.13 -15.98 4.13
N ASP A 94 12.80 -15.05 4.79
CA ASP A 94 12.78 -14.90 6.25
C ASP A 94 11.86 -13.78 6.73
N LYS A 95 10.85 -13.42 5.93
CA LYS A 95 9.89 -12.36 6.31
C LYS A 95 9.19 -12.68 7.64
N GLU A 96 9.00 -11.66 8.46
CA GLU A 96 8.30 -11.79 9.75
C GLU A 96 6.78 -11.82 9.58
N TYR A 97 6.24 -11.02 8.66
CA TYR A 97 4.79 -10.89 8.44
C TYR A 97 4.44 -10.98 6.97
N LYS A 98 3.25 -11.54 6.71
CA LYS A 98 2.59 -11.55 5.40
C LYS A 98 1.46 -10.52 5.38
N GLY A 99 1.09 -10.06 4.17
CA GLY A 99 -0.05 -9.20 3.96
C GLY A 99 0.27 -7.72 3.86
N VAL A 100 1.55 -7.31 3.94
CA VAL A 100 1.95 -5.90 3.91
C VAL A 100 1.53 -5.22 2.60
N GLY A 101 1.83 -5.82 1.45
CA GLY A 101 1.56 -5.20 0.14
C GLY A 101 0.07 -4.89 -0.06
N GLY A 102 -0.80 -5.84 0.25
CA GLY A 102 -2.24 -5.64 0.17
C GLY A 102 -2.75 -4.54 1.09
N HIS A 103 -2.22 -4.45 2.31
CA HIS A 103 -2.55 -3.38 3.25
C HIS A 103 -2.22 -2.00 2.71
N LEU A 104 -1.07 -1.84 2.06
CA LEU A 104 -0.64 -0.54 1.52
C LEU A 104 -1.61 -0.05 0.45
N PHE A 105 -2.11 -0.94 -0.42
CA PHE A 105 -3.14 -0.58 -1.38
C PHE A 105 -4.50 -0.32 -0.70
N ALA A 106 -4.84 -1.07 0.35
CA ALA A 106 -6.05 -0.82 1.12
C ALA A 106 -6.03 0.56 1.79
N ILE A 107 -4.88 1.00 2.30
CA ILE A 107 -4.69 2.36 2.83
C ILE A 107 -4.99 3.41 1.74
N ALA A 108 -4.47 3.21 0.54
CA ALA A 108 -4.73 4.10 -0.59
C ALA A 108 -6.23 4.16 -0.95
N VAL A 109 -6.90 3.01 -0.97
CA VAL A 109 -8.34 2.92 -1.21
C VAL A 109 -9.13 3.66 -0.14
N LEU A 110 -8.80 3.48 1.14
CA LEU A 110 -9.45 4.20 2.25
C LEU A 110 -9.25 5.71 2.12
N ARG A 111 -8.05 6.15 1.76
CA ARG A 111 -7.78 7.57 1.55
C ARG A 111 -8.60 8.15 0.41
N SER A 112 -8.72 7.39 -0.69
CA SER A 112 -9.59 7.76 -1.82
C SER A 112 -11.06 7.91 -1.39
N MET A 113 -11.56 6.98 -0.58
CA MET A 113 -12.92 7.07 -0.02
C MET A 113 -13.11 8.31 0.85
N GLU A 114 -12.15 8.62 1.71
CA GLU A 114 -12.18 9.82 2.56
C GLU A 114 -12.22 11.11 1.75
N LEU A 115 -11.54 11.12 0.59
CA LEU A 115 -11.52 12.26 -0.33
C LEU A 115 -12.78 12.35 -1.20
N GLY A 116 -13.68 11.37 -1.13
CA GLY A 116 -14.92 11.33 -1.92
C GLY A 116 -14.75 10.76 -3.31
N TYR A 117 -13.74 9.95 -3.56
CA TYR A 117 -13.43 9.36 -4.87
C TYR A 117 -13.85 7.88 -4.98
N ASP A 118 -14.72 7.39 -4.10
CA ASP A 118 -15.30 6.04 -4.15
C ASP A 118 -14.28 4.91 -4.17
N GLY A 119 -13.08 5.15 -3.66
CA GLY A 119 -12.01 4.16 -3.60
C GLY A 119 -11.16 4.06 -4.87
N PHE A 120 -11.39 4.91 -5.89
CA PHE A 120 -10.57 4.91 -7.10
C PHE A 120 -9.10 5.20 -6.78
N VAL A 121 -8.25 4.26 -7.19
CA VAL A 121 -6.79 4.33 -7.04
C VAL A 121 -6.17 3.91 -8.36
N TYR A 122 -5.14 4.62 -8.80
CA TYR A 122 -4.33 4.13 -9.92
C TYR A 122 -2.85 4.09 -9.57
N MET A 123 -2.12 3.27 -10.31
CA MET A 123 -0.69 3.04 -10.14
C MET A 123 -0.04 2.71 -11.48
N ASP A 124 1.26 2.95 -11.57
CA ASP A 124 2.07 2.57 -12.72
C ASP A 124 2.97 1.40 -12.32
N THR A 125 2.71 0.23 -12.88
CA THR A 125 3.49 -0.98 -12.58
C THR A 125 4.79 -0.99 -13.38
N LYS A 126 5.73 -1.83 -12.93
CA LYS A 126 7.05 -1.90 -13.55
C LYS A 126 7.04 -2.69 -14.88
N ASN A 127 6.20 -3.70 -14.99
CA ASN A 127 6.21 -4.63 -16.14
C ASN A 127 4.89 -5.40 -16.24
N LEU A 128 4.75 -6.18 -17.34
CA LEU A 128 3.55 -6.98 -17.59
C LEU A 128 3.30 -8.09 -16.57
N ARG A 129 4.36 -8.64 -15.97
CA ARG A 129 4.19 -9.64 -14.90
C ARG A 129 3.42 -9.05 -13.72
N LEU A 130 3.76 -7.83 -13.32
CA LEU A 130 3.06 -7.12 -12.24
C LEU A 130 1.66 -6.68 -12.65
N VAL A 131 1.43 -6.34 -13.91
CA VAL A 131 0.06 -6.09 -14.42
C VAL A 131 -0.83 -7.30 -14.15
N SER A 132 -0.39 -8.48 -14.57
CA SER A 132 -1.11 -9.73 -14.32
C SER A 132 -1.28 -10.03 -12.83
N HIS A 133 -0.23 -9.80 -12.04
CA HIS A 133 -0.24 -10.01 -10.60
C HIS A 133 -1.26 -9.12 -9.88
N TYR A 134 -1.28 -7.82 -10.17
CA TYR A 134 -2.23 -6.90 -9.54
C TYR A 134 -3.67 -7.10 -10.03
N ALA A 135 -3.86 -7.52 -11.28
CA ALA A 135 -5.19 -7.89 -11.76
C ALA A 135 -5.76 -9.07 -10.96
N LYS A 136 -4.95 -10.08 -10.68
CA LYS A 136 -5.37 -11.26 -9.90
C LYS A 136 -5.55 -10.99 -8.41
N THR A 137 -4.64 -10.21 -7.80
CA THR A 137 -4.62 -10.02 -6.35
C THR A 137 -5.50 -8.86 -5.88
N LEU A 138 -5.50 -7.75 -6.59
CA LEU A 138 -6.21 -6.53 -6.21
C LEU A 138 -7.51 -6.31 -7.01
N GLY A 139 -7.75 -7.10 -8.04
CA GLY A 139 -8.84 -6.84 -8.97
C GLY A 139 -8.62 -5.59 -9.82
N ALA A 140 -7.36 -5.14 -9.96
CA ALA A 140 -7.02 -3.96 -10.74
C ALA A 140 -7.20 -4.20 -12.22
N THR A 141 -7.64 -3.15 -12.94
CA THR A 141 -7.88 -3.14 -14.38
C THR A 141 -6.72 -2.47 -15.10
N PHE A 142 -6.27 -3.07 -16.20
CA PHE A 142 -5.25 -2.50 -17.06
C PHE A 142 -5.80 -1.31 -17.85
N ILE A 143 -5.10 -0.18 -17.82
CA ILE A 143 -5.43 1.05 -18.55
C ILE A 143 -4.45 1.27 -19.72
N GLY A 144 -3.15 1.17 -19.46
CA GLY A 144 -2.10 1.19 -20.48
C GLY A 144 -1.74 2.56 -21.04
N HIS A 145 -2.29 3.65 -20.48
CA HIS A 145 -1.96 5.02 -20.86
C HIS A 145 -2.30 6.02 -19.74
N PRO A 146 -1.65 7.16 -19.66
CA PRO A 146 -0.47 7.61 -20.41
C PRO A 146 0.79 6.77 -20.16
N HIS A 147 0.90 6.12 -18.99
CA HIS A 147 1.96 5.15 -18.72
C HIS A 147 1.59 3.78 -19.30
N PRO A 148 2.54 3.08 -20.00
CA PRO A 148 2.23 1.82 -20.69
C PRO A 148 1.74 0.69 -19.76
N TYR A 149 2.06 0.76 -18.47
CA TYR A 149 1.63 -0.23 -17.48
C TYR A 149 0.72 0.35 -16.40
N ARG A 150 -0.04 1.39 -16.74
CA ARG A 150 -1.01 1.97 -15.79
C ARG A 150 -2.16 1.02 -15.54
N MET A 151 -2.51 0.87 -14.26
CA MET A 151 -3.64 0.10 -13.78
C MET A 151 -4.49 0.93 -12.84
N ALA A 152 -5.76 0.56 -12.68
CA ALA A 152 -6.66 1.20 -11.73
C ALA A 152 -7.44 0.19 -10.91
N ILE A 153 -7.66 0.52 -9.64
CA ILE A 153 -8.64 -0.13 -8.77
C ILE A 153 -9.90 0.73 -8.87
N ASP A 154 -10.98 0.18 -9.42
CA ASP A 154 -12.26 0.88 -9.52
C ASP A 154 -13.08 0.74 -8.23
N GLU A 155 -14.27 1.33 -8.19
CA GLU A 155 -15.16 1.29 -7.03
C GLU A 155 -15.50 -0.14 -6.58
N ILE A 156 -15.74 -1.04 -7.52
CA ILE A 156 -16.11 -2.44 -7.22
C ILE A 156 -14.91 -3.18 -6.62
N ALA A 157 -13.76 -3.10 -7.25
CA ALA A 157 -12.53 -3.71 -6.75
C ALA A 157 -12.09 -3.09 -5.40
N ALA A 158 -12.28 -1.78 -5.22
CA ALA A 158 -12.01 -1.09 -3.97
C ALA A 158 -12.85 -1.63 -2.82
N LYS A 159 -14.16 -1.79 -3.02
CA LYS A 159 -15.05 -2.38 -2.01
C LYS A 159 -14.65 -3.80 -1.65
N GLN A 160 -14.33 -4.63 -2.63
CA GLN A 160 -13.88 -6.01 -2.41
C GLN A 160 -12.56 -6.04 -1.62
N LEU A 161 -11.61 -5.16 -1.95
CA LEU A 161 -10.34 -5.08 -1.26
C LEU A 161 -10.53 -4.70 0.22
N ILE A 162 -11.36 -3.69 0.49
CA ILE A 162 -11.60 -3.21 1.86
C ILE A 162 -12.28 -4.27 2.73
N GLU A 163 -13.07 -5.16 2.18
CA GLU A 163 -13.71 -6.26 2.94
C GLU A 163 -12.69 -7.20 3.59
N PHE A 164 -11.49 -7.32 3.02
CA PHE A 164 -10.42 -8.13 3.62
C PHE A 164 -9.78 -7.48 4.83
N TYR A 165 -9.79 -6.14 4.93
CA TYR A 165 -8.98 -5.41 5.90
C TYR A 165 -9.83 -4.81 7.01
N ASN A 166 -9.53 -5.22 8.24
CA ASN A 166 -10.14 -4.68 9.45
C ASN A 166 -9.16 -3.65 10.06
N PHE A 167 -9.13 -2.47 9.49
CA PHE A 167 -8.42 -1.37 10.13
C PHE A 167 -9.26 -0.86 11.30
N ARG A 168 -8.86 -1.18 12.52
CA ARG A 168 -9.39 -0.48 13.68
C ARG A 168 -8.81 0.93 13.66
N ARG A 169 -9.63 1.89 13.27
CA ARG A 169 -9.30 3.27 13.56
C ARG A 169 -9.30 3.40 15.07
N ASP A 170 -8.15 3.76 15.64
CA ASP A 170 -8.12 4.24 17.01
C ASP A 170 -9.04 5.48 17.06
N GLN A 171 -10.16 5.34 17.72
CA GLN A 171 -11.08 6.43 18.00
C GLN A 171 -10.45 7.39 18.98
#